data_e3320f58d1eb032044759079acc3544d
#
_entry.id   e3320f58d1eb032044759079acc3544d
#
_cell.length_a   1.000
_cell.length_b   1.000
_cell.length_c   1.000
_cell.angle_alpha   90.00
_cell.angle_beta   90.00
_cell.angle_gamma   90.00
#
_symmetry.space_group_name_H-M   'P 1'
#
loop_
_entity.id
_entity.type
_entity.pdbx_description
1 polymer ?
#
loop_
_entity_poly.entity_id
_entity_poly.type
_entity_poly.pdbx_seq_one_letter_code
_entity_poly.pdbx_strand_id
1 'polypeptide(L)'
;MINQLLAYFGATLVIFWGIAHLIPTKRVVVNFGDISKENRRVIMMAWIAEGLVLIFIGGLVATVTFVDATSPVTRAVYWLVFVGLNVLSVISLFTKFWVSFLPFKLSPIIFTGAAILILLAALLKKRNEPYFDTSLISLFDVVFQSG
;
A
#
# COMPACT_ATOMS: atom_id res chain seq x y z
N MET A 1 -19.84 -2.26 0.30
CA MET A 1 -19.38 -3.65 0.15
C MET A 1 -18.30 -3.79 -0.92
N ILE A 2 -18.49 -3.37 -2.18
CA ILE A 2 -17.50 -3.56 -3.28
C ILE A 2 -16.17 -2.86 -3.00
N ASN A 3 -16.19 -1.63 -2.47
CA ASN A 3 -14.98 -0.90 -2.11
C ASN A 3 -14.14 -1.59 -1.03
N GLN A 4 -14.78 -2.18 -0.01
CA GLN A 4 -14.08 -2.95 1.02
C GLN A 4 -13.43 -4.21 0.45
N LEU A 5 -14.14 -4.92 -0.45
CA LEU A 5 -13.60 -6.11 -1.11
C LEU A 5 -12.36 -5.76 -1.94
N LEU A 6 -12.38 -4.65 -2.68
CA LEU A 6 -11.23 -4.18 -3.45
C LEU A 6 -10.05 -3.83 -2.55
N ALA A 7 -10.30 -3.14 -1.42
CA ALA A 7 -9.26 -2.81 -0.45
C ALA A 7 -8.63 -4.07 0.17
N TYR A 8 -9.46 -5.04 0.61
CA TYR A 8 -8.97 -6.30 1.15
C TYR A 8 -8.21 -7.13 0.10
N PHE A 9 -8.67 -7.13 -1.15
CA PHE A 9 -7.98 -7.85 -2.21
C PHE A 9 -6.60 -7.23 -2.51
N GLY A 10 -6.54 -5.89 -2.59
CA GLY A 10 -5.28 -5.16 -2.73
C GLY A 10 -4.34 -5.40 -1.54
N ALA A 11 -4.85 -5.32 -0.31
CA ALA A 11 -4.09 -5.58 0.92
C ALA A 11 -3.52 -7.00 0.95
N THR A 12 -4.36 -8.01 0.65
CA THR A 12 -3.94 -9.42 0.61
C THR A 12 -2.86 -9.65 -0.43
N LEU A 13 -2.98 -9.04 -1.61
CA LEU A 13 -1.98 -9.15 -2.67
C LEU A 13 -0.62 -8.61 -2.22
N VAL A 14 -0.59 -7.45 -1.53
CA VAL A 14 0.64 -6.85 -1.01
C VAL A 14 1.24 -7.70 0.11
N ILE A 15 0.42 -8.20 1.05
CA ILE A 15 0.88 -9.08 2.14
C ILE A 15 1.48 -10.37 1.57
N PHE A 16 0.76 -11.02 0.66
CA PHE A 16 1.21 -12.25 0.03
C PHE A 16 2.53 -12.04 -0.70
N TRP A 17 2.66 -10.92 -1.43
CA TRP A 17 3.91 -10.59 -2.10
C TRP A 17 5.04 -10.32 -1.14
N GLY A 18 4.78 -9.63 -0.03
CA GLY A 18 5.76 -9.42 1.04
C GLY A 18 6.27 -10.74 1.63
N ILE A 19 5.38 -11.69 1.90
CA ILE A 19 5.74 -13.04 2.38
C ILE A 19 6.56 -13.78 1.30
N ALA A 20 6.09 -13.77 0.05
CA ALA A 20 6.78 -14.41 -1.08
C ALA A 20 8.17 -13.82 -1.30
N HIS A 21 8.36 -12.52 -0.99
CA HIS A 21 9.63 -11.82 -1.05
C HIS A 21 10.64 -12.34 -0.03
N LEU A 22 10.19 -12.71 1.17
CA LEU A 22 11.05 -13.20 2.25
C LEU A 22 11.60 -14.62 1.98
N ILE A 23 10.84 -15.47 1.29
CA ILE A 23 11.18 -16.90 1.08
C ILE A 23 12.52 -17.07 0.35
N PRO A 24 12.82 -16.39 -0.77
CA PRO A 24 14.05 -16.62 -1.52
C PRO A 24 15.28 -15.86 -1.00
N THR A 25 15.23 -15.25 0.18
CA THR A 25 16.31 -14.39 0.71
C THR A 25 17.71 -15.00 0.56
N LYS A 26 17.88 -16.26 0.95
CA LYS A 26 19.19 -16.93 0.85
C LYS A 26 19.66 -17.08 -0.61
N ARG A 27 18.75 -17.44 -1.53
CA ARG A 27 19.07 -17.60 -2.96
C ARG A 27 19.44 -16.28 -3.61
N VAL A 28 18.71 -15.23 -3.27
CA VAL A 28 18.99 -13.87 -3.77
C VAL A 28 20.40 -13.43 -3.37
N VAL A 29 20.75 -13.58 -2.11
CA VAL A 29 22.07 -13.17 -1.59
C VAL A 29 23.22 -13.98 -2.22
N VAL A 30 23.03 -15.27 -2.47
CA VAL A 30 24.03 -16.13 -3.12
C VAL A 30 24.24 -15.71 -4.59
N ASN A 31 23.20 -15.28 -5.29
CA ASN A 31 23.30 -14.87 -6.69
C ASN A 31 24.11 -13.59 -6.93
N PHE A 32 24.45 -12.83 -5.86
CA PHE A 32 25.38 -11.71 -5.96
C PHE A 32 26.87 -12.11 -6.10
N GLY A 33 27.17 -13.42 -6.08
CA GLY A 33 28.53 -13.95 -6.23
C GLY A 33 29.41 -13.71 -5.00
N ASP A 34 30.72 -13.59 -5.24
CA ASP A 34 31.71 -13.37 -4.17
C ASP A 34 31.69 -11.92 -3.70
N ILE A 35 30.90 -11.66 -2.69
CA ILE A 35 30.81 -10.37 -1.98
C ILE A 35 31.30 -10.52 -0.55
N SER A 36 31.79 -9.41 0.04
CA SER A 36 32.21 -9.39 1.43
C SER A 36 31.10 -9.83 2.38
N LYS A 37 31.45 -10.37 3.54
CA LYS A 37 30.49 -10.76 4.58
C LYS A 37 29.60 -9.58 5.02
N GLU A 38 30.16 -8.38 5.04
CA GLU A 38 29.43 -7.15 5.39
C GLU A 38 28.39 -6.81 4.33
N ASN A 39 28.78 -6.75 3.06
CA ASN A 39 27.85 -6.47 1.95
C ASN A 39 26.73 -7.51 1.89
N ARG A 40 27.06 -8.79 2.13
CA ARG A 40 26.05 -9.85 2.22
C ARG A 40 25.02 -9.58 3.31
N ARG A 41 25.43 -9.12 4.48
CA ARG A 41 24.53 -8.76 5.59
C ARG A 41 23.65 -7.57 5.24
N VAL A 42 24.24 -6.53 4.64
CA VAL A 42 23.49 -5.33 4.21
C VAL A 42 22.41 -5.68 3.18
N ILE A 43 22.75 -6.46 2.16
CA ILE A 43 21.81 -6.91 1.13
C ILE A 43 20.68 -7.74 1.77
N MET A 44 21.05 -8.66 2.68
CA MET A 44 20.05 -9.49 3.38
C MET A 44 19.10 -8.64 4.22
N MET A 45 19.63 -7.66 4.95
CA MET A 45 18.83 -6.75 5.78
C MET A 45 17.89 -5.92 4.90
N ALA A 46 18.37 -5.33 3.82
CA ALA A 46 17.56 -4.53 2.90
C ALA A 46 16.44 -5.37 2.28
N TRP A 47 16.75 -6.61 1.90
CA TRP A 47 15.80 -7.54 1.32
C TRP A 47 14.68 -7.92 2.30
N ILE A 48 15.05 -8.26 3.52
CA ILE A 48 14.08 -8.59 4.59
C ILE A 48 13.24 -7.37 4.94
N ALA A 49 13.85 -6.20 5.05
CA ALA A 49 13.14 -4.96 5.36
C ALA A 49 12.09 -4.65 4.29
N GLU A 50 12.40 -4.81 2.99
CA GLU A 50 11.44 -4.62 1.91
C GLU A 50 10.22 -5.55 2.07
N GLY A 51 10.43 -6.83 2.34
CA GLY A 51 9.34 -7.79 2.56
C GLY A 51 8.47 -7.45 3.76
N LEU A 52 9.08 -7.05 4.88
CA LEU A 52 8.36 -6.66 6.09
C LEU A 52 7.55 -5.37 5.89
N VAL A 53 8.10 -4.38 5.18
CA VAL A 53 7.39 -3.14 4.84
C VAL A 53 6.16 -3.42 3.98
N LEU A 54 6.24 -4.33 3.02
CA LEU A 54 5.09 -4.73 2.20
C LEU A 54 4.00 -5.39 3.06
N ILE A 55 4.37 -6.30 3.97
CA ILE A 55 3.41 -6.91 4.90
C ILE A 55 2.76 -5.83 5.78
N PHE A 56 3.54 -4.87 6.27
CA PHE A 56 3.04 -3.77 7.07
C PHE A 56 2.06 -2.87 6.28
N ILE A 57 2.39 -2.51 5.04
CA ILE A 57 1.52 -1.70 4.17
C ILE A 57 0.18 -2.41 3.94
N GLY A 58 0.20 -3.68 3.59
CA GLY A 58 -1.03 -4.45 3.40
C GLY A 58 -1.82 -4.61 4.70
N GLY A 59 -1.14 -4.85 5.82
CA GLY A 59 -1.75 -4.89 7.16
C GLY A 59 -2.40 -3.56 7.54
N LEU A 60 -1.75 -2.44 7.26
CA LEU A 60 -2.29 -1.11 7.49
C LEU A 60 -3.59 -0.88 6.70
N VAL A 61 -3.59 -1.19 5.39
CA VAL A 61 -4.79 -1.08 4.55
C VAL A 61 -5.92 -1.95 5.10
N ALA A 62 -5.64 -3.21 5.45
CA ALA A 62 -6.64 -4.12 6.01
C ALA A 62 -7.21 -3.58 7.33
N THR A 63 -6.36 -3.08 8.22
CA THR A 63 -6.76 -2.55 9.54
C THR A 63 -7.66 -1.32 9.40
N VAL A 64 -7.26 -0.30 8.61
CA VAL A 64 -8.07 0.90 8.46
C VAL A 64 -9.41 0.60 7.75
N THR A 65 -9.41 -0.37 6.82
CA THR A 65 -10.64 -0.84 6.17
C THR A 65 -11.59 -1.52 7.15
N PHE A 66 -11.03 -2.30 8.08
CA PHE A 66 -11.80 -3.01 9.11
C PHE A 66 -12.40 -2.03 10.14
N VAL A 67 -11.64 -1.03 10.57
CA VAL A 67 -12.07 -0.06 11.58
C VAL A 67 -13.18 0.83 11.02
N ASP A 68 -12.94 1.48 9.89
CA ASP A 68 -13.95 2.29 9.19
C ASP A 68 -13.52 2.57 7.74
N ALA A 69 -14.04 1.78 6.81
CA ALA A 69 -13.77 1.93 5.39
C ALA A 69 -14.27 3.25 4.79
N THR A 70 -15.11 4.00 5.53
CA THR A 70 -15.72 5.25 5.06
C THR A 70 -15.04 6.51 5.58
N SER A 71 -14.18 6.37 6.57
CA SER A 71 -13.45 7.45 7.21
C SER A 71 -12.58 8.27 6.23
N PRO A 72 -12.49 9.60 6.41
CA PRO A 72 -11.52 10.42 5.70
C PRO A 72 -10.07 9.96 5.91
N VAL A 73 -9.75 9.46 7.11
CA VAL A 73 -8.43 8.91 7.44
C VAL A 73 -8.11 7.68 6.59
N THR A 74 -9.06 6.74 6.48
CA THR A 74 -8.91 5.57 5.61
C THR A 74 -8.67 5.95 4.17
N ARG A 75 -9.39 6.96 3.67
CA ARG A 75 -9.17 7.49 2.31
C ARG A 75 -7.76 8.07 2.16
N ALA A 76 -7.29 8.86 3.12
CA ALA A 76 -5.94 9.41 3.09
C ALA A 76 -4.87 8.30 3.08
N VAL A 77 -5.06 7.25 3.87
CA VAL A 77 -4.18 6.07 3.88
C VAL A 77 -4.19 5.38 2.52
N TYR A 78 -5.35 5.18 1.89
CA TYR A 78 -5.42 4.57 0.55
C TYR A 78 -4.65 5.38 -0.50
N TRP A 79 -4.78 6.71 -0.50
CA TRP A 79 -4.03 7.59 -1.38
C TRP A 79 -2.52 7.50 -1.14
N LEU A 80 -2.10 7.53 0.12
CA LEU A 80 -0.69 7.41 0.48
C LEU A 80 -0.10 6.08 0.04
N VAL A 81 -0.83 4.98 0.27
CA VAL A 81 -0.42 3.63 -0.15
C VAL A 81 -0.40 3.51 -1.67
N PHE A 82 -1.38 4.07 -2.37
CA PHE A 82 -1.39 4.13 -3.84
C PHE A 82 -0.12 4.79 -4.38
N VAL A 83 0.23 5.96 -3.87
CA VAL A 83 1.44 6.68 -4.28
C VAL A 83 2.70 5.87 -3.94
N GLY A 84 2.78 5.33 -2.72
CA GLY A 84 3.93 4.53 -2.27
C GLY A 84 4.16 3.28 -3.11
N LEU A 85 3.11 2.52 -3.43
CA LEU A 85 3.21 1.33 -4.28
C LEU A 85 3.60 1.67 -5.72
N ASN A 86 3.13 2.81 -6.26
CA ASN A 86 3.58 3.25 -7.59
C ASN A 86 5.06 3.67 -7.60
N VAL A 87 5.53 4.36 -6.57
CA VAL A 87 6.96 4.67 -6.41
C VAL A 87 7.78 3.39 -6.34
N LEU A 88 7.37 2.39 -5.56
CA LEU A 88 8.03 1.09 -5.50
C LEU A 88 7.98 0.35 -6.84
N SER A 89 6.88 0.46 -7.59
CA SER A 89 6.76 -0.11 -8.93
C SER A 89 7.77 0.51 -9.89
N VAL A 90 7.87 1.84 -9.91
CA VAL A 90 8.82 2.57 -10.76
C VAL A 90 10.26 2.20 -10.41
N ILE A 91 10.62 2.22 -9.11
CA ILE A 91 11.95 1.81 -8.65
C ILE A 91 12.24 0.37 -9.09
N SER A 92 11.27 -0.53 -8.95
CA SER A 92 11.42 -1.94 -9.35
C SER A 92 11.62 -2.11 -10.85
N LEU A 93 11.01 -1.28 -11.69
CA LEU A 93 11.23 -1.28 -13.14
C LEU A 93 12.69 -0.94 -13.47
N PHE A 94 13.25 0.09 -12.85
CA PHE A 94 14.61 0.53 -13.14
C PHE A 94 15.69 -0.36 -12.52
N THR A 95 15.42 -1.00 -11.38
CA THR A 95 16.43 -1.75 -10.63
C THR A 95 16.32 -3.26 -10.81
N LYS A 96 15.11 -3.81 -10.83
CA LYS A 96 14.87 -5.26 -10.78
C LYS A 96 14.53 -5.88 -12.14
N PHE A 97 14.06 -5.09 -13.10
CA PHE A 97 13.62 -5.60 -14.40
C PHE A 97 14.77 -6.21 -15.22
N TRP A 98 15.97 -5.68 -15.06
CA TRP A 98 17.19 -6.16 -15.76
C TRP A 98 17.78 -7.43 -15.15
N VAL A 99 17.30 -7.87 -13.99
CA VAL A 99 17.77 -9.10 -13.34
C VAL A 99 17.02 -10.30 -13.93
N SER A 100 17.73 -11.37 -14.26
CA SER A 100 17.15 -12.58 -14.89
C SER A 100 16.21 -13.39 -13.99
N PHE A 101 16.13 -13.05 -12.70
CA PHE A 101 15.30 -13.76 -11.73
C PHE A 101 13.82 -13.35 -11.84
N LEU A 102 12.96 -14.29 -12.22
CA LEU A 102 11.54 -14.07 -12.53
C LEU A 102 10.76 -13.28 -11.46
N PRO A 103 10.89 -13.53 -10.14
CA PRO A 103 10.18 -12.76 -9.12
C PRO A 103 10.44 -11.26 -9.18
N PHE A 104 11.63 -10.83 -9.60
CA PHE A 104 11.93 -9.40 -9.76
C PHE A 104 11.10 -8.73 -10.86
N LYS A 105 10.83 -9.46 -11.94
CA LYS A 105 10.04 -8.95 -13.07
C LYS A 105 8.55 -8.84 -12.73
N LEU A 106 8.06 -9.62 -11.77
CA LEU A 106 6.67 -9.59 -11.33
C LEU A 106 6.36 -8.45 -10.35
N SER A 107 7.37 -7.96 -9.61
CA SER A 107 7.18 -6.93 -8.58
C SER A 107 6.45 -5.67 -9.11
N PRO A 108 6.84 -5.06 -10.26
CA PRO A 108 6.16 -3.85 -10.75
C PRO A 108 4.69 -4.10 -11.09
N ILE A 109 4.39 -5.28 -11.66
CA ILE A 109 3.01 -5.65 -12.05
C ILE A 109 2.14 -5.80 -10.80
N ILE A 110 2.66 -6.46 -9.77
CA ILE A 110 1.95 -6.70 -8.52
C ILE A 110 1.73 -5.39 -7.77
N PHE A 111 2.75 -4.52 -7.68
CA PHE A 111 2.62 -3.23 -7.01
C PHE A 111 1.62 -2.33 -7.72
N THR A 112 1.68 -2.23 -9.04
CA THR A 112 0.71 -1.44 -9.82
C THR A 112 -0.70 -2.02 -9.72
N GLY A 113 -0.86 -3.33 -9.81
CA GLY A 113 -2.16 -4.00 -9.67
C GLY A 113 -2.79 -3.76 -8.29
N ALA A 114 -2.02 -3.93 -7.22
CA ALA A 114 -2.49 -3.66 -5.86
C ALA A 114 -2.81 -2.17 -5.66
N ALA A 115 -1.98 -1.26 -6.19
CA ALA A 115 -2.21 0.18 -6.14
C ALA A 115 -3.54 0.56 -6.80
N ILE A 116 -3.83 0.01 -7.99
CA ILE A 116 -5.09 0.27 -8.70
C ILE A 116 -6.29 -0.24 -7.88
N LEU A 117 -6.22 -1.43 -7.29
CA LEU A 117 -7.29 -1.97 -6.46
C LEU A 117 -7.59 -1.06 -5.26
N ILE A 118 -6.56 -0.59 -4.57
CA ILE A 118 -6.68 0.30 -3.42
C ILE A 118 -7.20 1.68 -3.85
N LEU A 119 -6.74 2.20 -5.00
CA LEU A 119 -7.26 3.44 -5.57
C LEU A 119 -8.75 3.34 -5.89
N LEU A 120 -9.18 2.26 -6.55
CA LEU A 120 -10.59 2.02 -6.85
C LEU A 120 -11.42 1.94 -5.57
N ALA A 121 -10.90 1.33 -4.50
CA ALA A 121 -11.55 1.31 -3.21
C ALA A 121 -11.74 2.73 -2.63
N ALA A 122 -10.77 3.63 -2.83
CA ALA A 122 -10.86 5.02 -2.42
C ALA A 122 -11.89 5.84 -3.23
N LEU A 123 -12.00 5.55 -4.54
CA LEU A 123 -12.84 6.30 -5.47
C LEU A 123 -14.31 5.83 -5.49
N LEU A 124 -14.55 4.53 -5.32
CA LEU A 124 -15.88 3.92 -5.35
C LEU A 124 -16.70 4.16 -4.06
N LYS A 125 -16.23 5.04 -3.17
CA LYS A 125 -17.03 5.47 -2.03
C LYS A 125 -18.36 6.03 -2.54
N LYS A 126 -19.47 5.41 -2.14
CA LYS A 126 -20.82 5.84 -2.47
C LYS A 126 -21.00 7.33 -2.12
N ARG A 127 -21.30 8.13 -3.13
CA ARG A 127 -21.51 9.59 -3.11
C ARG A 127 -22.81 9.99 -2.37
N ASN A 128 -23.15 9.36 -1.27
CA ASN A 128 -24.46 9.45 -0.63
C ASN A 128 -24.47 10.18 0.71
N GLU A 129 -23.39 10.90 1.02
CA GLU A 129 -23.44 11.88 2.10
C GLU A 129 -23.04 13.22 1.52
N PRO A 130 -23.96 14.21 1.42
CA PRO A 130 -23.51 15.59 1.30
C PRO A 130 -22.76 15.89 2.58
N TYR A 131 -21.45 16.07 2.48
CA TYR A 131 -20.63 16.63 3.56
C TYR A 131 -20.95 18.12 3.65
N PHE A 132 -22.20 18.40 3.92
CA PHE A 132 -22.64 19.71 4.37
C PHE A 132 -22.67 19.61 5.88
N ASP A 133 -21.63 20.13 6.50
CA ASP A 133 -21.53 20.19 7.95
C ASP A 133 -22.67 21.09 8.45
N THR A 134 -23.81 20.47 8.74
CA THR A 134 -24.96 21.12 9.33
C THR A 134 -24.62 21.75 10.70
N SER A 135 -23.49 21.40 11.29
CA SER A 135 -23.01 22.02 12.54
C SER A 135 -22.54 23.45 12.30
N LEU A 136 -21.98 23.77 11.15
CA LEU A 136 -21.62 25.14 10.79
C LEU A 136 -22.86 26.00 10.54
N ILE A 137 -23.90 25.44 9.90
CA ILE A 137 -25.17 26.19 9.68
C ILE A 137 -25.87 26.43 11.00
N SER A 138 -25.93 25.44 11.90
CA SER A 138 -26.52 25.63 13.23
C SER A 138 -25.74 26.66 14.08
N LEU A 139 -24.43 26.71 13.95
CA LEU A 139 -23.60 27.75 14.59
C LEU A 139 -23.89 29.13 14.02
N PHE A 140 -24.06 29.28 12.72
CA PHE A 140 -24.46 30.53 12.09
C PHE A 140 -25.86 30.98 12.52
N ASP A 141 -26.83 30.05 12.55
CA ASP A 141 -28.20 30.34 13.01
C ASP A 141 -28.24 30.79 14.48
N VAL A 142 -27.45 30.14 15.38
CA VAL A 142 -27.37 30.56 16.79
C VAL A 142 -26.73 31.93 16.94
N VAL A 143 -25.70 32.26 16.16
CA VAL A 143 -25.01 33.55 16.23
C VAL A 143 -25.89 34.69 15.67
N PHE A 144 -26.68 34.45 14.63
CA PHE A 144 -27.53 35.50 14.02
C PHE A 144 -28.91 35.65 14.63
N GLN A 145 -29.42 34.67 15.44
CA GLN A 145 -30.68 34.83 16.17
C GLN A 145 -30.52 35.43 17.57
N SER A 146 -29.27 35.63 18.05
CA SER A 146 -28.99 36.24 19.36
C SER A 146 -28.66 37.75 19.30
N GLY A 147 -28.84 38.42 18.19
CA GLY A 147 -28.70 39.86 17.98
C GLY A 147 -30.00 40.47 17.53
#